data_155444b561b745dc519dcc5b158c7db6
#
_entry.id   155444b561b745dc519dcc5b158c7db6
#
_cell.length_a   1.000
_cell.length_b   1.000
_cell.length_c   1.000
_cell.angle_alpha   90.00
_cell.angle_beta   90.00
_cell.angle_gamma   90.00
#
_symmetry.space_group_name_H-M   'P 1'
#
loop_
_entity.id
_entity.type
_entity.pdbx_description
1 polymer ?
#
loop_
_entity_poly.entity_id
_entity_poly.type
_entity_poly.pdbx_seq_one_letter_code
_entity_poly.pdbx_strand_id
1 'polypeptide(L)'
;MILLSVPSLNAQTTKSHIITEYGGKKYYIHTVQKKQSLEEIAKLYAVSMYEIMSENKDAKTNLKAGTLLRIPFKEVKIDVAEEIVADNDIDVDVYTDTMDYEHEYVEYVEPKFDSERLYNVALMMPLYLEQVDARFLNSEVSNKQLLTKPFSYLHFYEGFMIAVDSMVNSKGMKLNLKVYDVDQDTTKAIAALEDPWLETVDVIIGPFHVKTFEKVMDFATENDILIVNPMTNREDMTVGNRNLVKVKPSYSSQMRWIEYLIKSQYKDNNVFIFAMDSSNMEYARMIESVVLENVNPYSLVSNQHIKKVIKKHQDALKREEVEFDASKYKSDNITIDISLINQNPEDSTMLKNQVVVFDYSKDSLKAVKKVASSIRSNLFIVYGDNRVFATEMLNKVNILSGNYPSKLIALPDWSKFDKLFNENLMKLNTVIFDDEYTDYDSYSVSNFICKFRDKYVTEPKDVAYHGFNIGWYFLNALMN
;
A
#
# COMPACT_ATOMS: atom_id res chain seq x y z
N MET A 1 42.27 19.50 -18.57
CA MET A 1 41.87 18.90 -17.28
C MET A 1 40.78 19.80 -16.70
N ILE A 2 39.54 19.53 -17.05
CA ILE A 2 38.36 20.33 -16.64
C ILE A 2 37.71 19.59 -15.50
N LEU A 3 37.82 20.17 -14.30
CA LEU A 3 37.10 19.70 -13.09
C LEU A 3 35.64 20.12 -13.19
N LEU A 4 34.78 19.15 -13.46
CA LEU A 4 33.33 19.32 -13.30
C LEU A 4 32.99 19.13 -11.80
N SER A 5 32.61 20.23 -11.14
CA SER A 5 32.04 20.22 -9.80
C SER A 5 30.62 19.63 -9.87
N VAL A 6 30.44 18.46 -9.29
CA VAL A 6 29.13 17.86 -9.04
C VAL A 6 28.48 18.61 -7.86
N PRO A 7 27.26 19.16 -7.99
CA PRO A 7 26.58 19.74 -6.83
C PRO A 7 26.22 18.63 -5.85
N SER A 8 26.68 18.81 -4.60
CA SER A 8 26.31 17.92 -3.50
C SER A 8 24.80 17.98 -3.26
N LEU A 9 24.09 16.88 -3.47
CA LEU A 9 22.74 16.69 -2.96
C LEU A 9 22.81 16.82 -1.43
N ASN A 10 22.18 17.84 -0.89
CA ASN A 10 21.90 17.94 0.54
C ASN A 10 20.86 16.88 0.86
N ALA A 11 21.28 15.77 1.46
CA ALA A 11 20.40 14.82 2.08
C ALA A 11 19.64 15.55 3.21
N GLN A 12 18.35 15.79 3.06
CA GLN A 12 17.51 16.27 4.15
C GLN A 12 17.56 15.25 5.29
N THR A 13 18.07 15.69 6.44
CA THR A 13 18.12 14.89 7.66
C THR A 13 16.69 14.67 8.17
N THR A 14 16.18 13.44 8.07
CA THR A 14 14.87 13.07 8.57
C THR A 14 14.94 12.54 9.99
N LYS A 15 13.86 12.75 10.76
CA LYS A 15 13.68 12.19 12.12
C LYS A 15 13.73 10.66 12.04
N SER A 16 14.43 10.02 12.98
CA SER A 16 14.34 8.55 13.10
C SER A 16 12.95 8.14 13.60
N HIS A 17 12.39 7.11 13.01
CA HIS A 17 11.12 6.51 13.45
C HIS A 17 11.35 5.35 14.43
N ILE A 18 12.61 5.02 14.74
CA ILE A 18 12.95 3.95 15.69
C ILE A 18 12.76 4.46 17.10
N ILE A 19 11.77 3.92 17.81
CA ILE A 19 11.50 4.19 19.22
C ILE A 19 11.86 2.94 20.02
N THR A 20 12.66 3.11 21.08
CA THR A 20 13.00 2.02 22.02
C THR A 20 12.69 2.44 23.44
N GLU A 21 12.41 1.47 24.30
CA GLU A 21 12.22 1.69 25.71
C GLU A 21 13.46 1.23 26.49
N TYR A 22 13.96 2.08 27.38
CA TYR A 22 15.08 1.76 28.26
C TYR A 22 14.85 2.38 29.64
N GLY A 23 14.84 1.55 30.67
CA GLY A 23 14.61 2.01 32.06
C GLY A 23 13.25 2.68 32.26
N GLY A 24 12.18 2.23 31.57
CA GLY A 24 10.82 2.79 31.67
C GLY A 24 10.64 4.13 30.95
N LYS A 25 11.62 4.54 30.11
CA LYS A 25 11.55 5.75 29.30
C LYS A 25 11.67 5.40 27.83
N LYS A 26 10.91 6.09 26.97
CA LYS A 26 10.96 5.94 25.51
C LYS A 26 12.00 6.89 24.90
N TYR A 27 12.70 6.40 23.88
CA TYR A 27 13.74 7.14 23.16
C TYR A 27 13.66 6.91 21.68
N TYR A 28 13.90 7.95 20.87
CA TYR A 28 14.26 7.76 19.48
C TYR A 28 15.73 7.30 19.38
N ILE A 29 16.02 6.36 18.49
CA ILE A 29 17.39 5.98 18.14
C ILE A 29 17.77 6.72 16.86
N HIS A 30 18.69 7.67 16.97
CA HIS A 30 19.19 8.45 15.85
C HIS A 30 20.61 8.04 15.48
N THR A 31 20.83 7.76 14.19
CA THR A 31 22.17 7.50 13.65
C THR A 31 22.76 8.80 13.12
N VAL A 32 23.85 9.26 13.73
CA VAL A 32 24.53 10.51 13.36
C VAL A 32 25.03 10.42 11.92
N GLN A 33 24.67 11.38 11.10
CA GLN A 33 25.10 11.46 9.70
C GLN A 33 26.44 12.20 9.55
N LYS A 34 27.07 12.07 8.40
CA LYS A 34 28.35 12.71 8.11
C LYS A 34 28.22 14.24 8.17
N LYS A 35 29.01 14.89 9.03
CA LYS A 35 29.01 16.34 9.30
C LYS A 35 27.76 16.86 10.04
N GLN A 36 26.91 16.02 10.59
CA GLN A 36 25.77 16.42 11.38
C GLN A 36 26.20 16.86 12.78
N SER A 37 25.73 18.01 13.24
CA SER A 37 25.98 18.57 14.57
C SER A 37 24.93 18.13 15.59
N LEU A 38 25.30 18.15 16.88
CA LEU A 38 24.38 17.88 17.98
C LEU A 38 23.25 18.89 18.03
N GLU A 39 23.53 20.14 17.64
CA GLU A 39 22.52 21.21 17.56
C GLU A 39 21.46 20.96 16.48
N GLU A 40 21.87 20.47 15.30
CA GLU A 40 20.95 20.07 14.24
C GLU A 40 20.07 18.90 14.67
N ILE A 41 20.65 17.92 15.39
CA ILE A 41 19.88 16.79 15.92
C ILE A 41 18.90 17.28 16.99
N ALA A 42 19.30 18.16 17.90
CA ALA A 42 18.45 18.70 18.93
C ALA A 42 17.23 19.45 18.33
N LYS A 43 17.47 20.28 17.31
CA LYS A 43 16.39 20.97 16.54
C LYS A 43 15.46 19.98 15.85
N LEU A 44 16.01 18.94 15.23
CA LEU A 44 15.25 17.92 14.50
C LEU A 44 14.23 17.20 15.41
N TYR A 45 14.57 16.95 16.67
CA TYR A 45 13.71 16.23 17.61
C TYR A 45 12.97 17.14 18.61
N ALA A 46 13.14 18.47 18.50
CA ALA A 46 12.60 19.45 19.45
C ALA A 46 12.96 19.16 20.92
N VAL A 47 14.22 18.78 21.14
CA VAL A 47 14.80 18.56 22.47
C VAL A 47 16.04 19.45 22.65
N SER A 48 16.46 19.68 23.89
CA SER A 48 17.71 20.41 24.14
C SER A 48 18.94 19.54 23.94
N MET A 49 20.07 20.12 23.56
CA MET A 49 21.35 19.40 23.52
C MET A 49 21.71 18.78 24.88
N TYR A 50 21.33 19.44 25.96
CA TYR A 50 21.55 18.93 27.32
C TYR A 50 20.79 17.63 27.58
N GLU A 51 19.53 17.52 27.14
CA GLU A 51 18.73 16.31 27.25
C GLU A 51 19.36 15.15 26.45
N ILE A 52 19.85 15.45 25.24
CA ILE A 52 20.56 14.41 24.43
C ILE A 52 21.84 13.98 25.16
N MET A 53 22.63 14.90 25.65
CA MET A 53 23.91 14.60 26.32
C MET A 53 23.73 13.87 27.66
N SER A 54 22.65 14.16 28.41
CA SER A 54 22.36 13.49 29.68
C SER A 54 22.06 11.98 29.49
N GLU A 55 21.43 11.62 28.39
CA GLU A 55 21.09 10.23 28.07
C GLU A 55 22.20 9.50 27.27
N ASN A 56 23.23 10.24 26.80
CA ASN A 56 24.35 9.71 26.00
C ASN A 56 25.68 10.18 26.60
N LYS A 57 26.05 9.61 27.74
CA LYS A 57 27.24 10.05 28.52
C LYS A 57 28.56 10.02 27.74
N ASP A 58 28.65 9.19 26.69
CA ASP A 58 29.83 9.05 25.83
C ASP A 58 29.78 9.95 24.59
N ALA A 59 28.70 10.68 24.35
CA ALA A 59 28.53 11.59 23.22
C ALA A 59 29.14 12.96 23.49
N LYS A 60 30.41 12.99 23.94
CA LYS A 60 31.14 14.24 24.11
C LYS A 60 31.53 14.82 22.75
N THR A 61 31.21 16.08 22.53
CA THR A 61 31.71 17.12 21.58
C THR A 61 32.26 16.70 20.19
N ASN A 62 32.54 15.46 19.90
CA ASN A 62 32.96 14.96 18.60
C ASN A 62 32.10 13.77 18.17
N LEU A 63 30.90 14.08 17.64
CA LEU A 63 30.01 13.09 17.06
C LEU A 63 30.61 12.53 15.77
N LYS A 64 30.90 11.24 15.76
CA LYS A 64 31.31 10.54 14.53
C LYS A 64 30.10 10.06 13.76
N ALA A 65 30.12 10.17 12.44
CA ALA A 65 29.09 9.56 11.59
C ALA A 65 28.95 8.06 11.90
N GLY A 66 27.72 7.58 12.03
CA GLY A 66 27.40 6.21 12.44
C GLY A 66 27.19 6.02 13.94
N THR A 67 27.44 7.03 14.77
CA THR A 67 27.14 6.95 16.23
C THR A 67 25.63 6.89 16.43
N LEU A 68 25.17 5.95 17.27
CA LEU A 68 23.78 5.84 17.68
C LEU A 68 23.55 6.69 18.93
N LEU A 69 22.57 7.59 18.86
CA LEU A 69 22.15 8.44 19.99
C LEU A 69 20.74 8.06 20.44
N ARG A 70 20.57 8.00 21.76
CA ARG A 70 19.25 7.93 22.39
C ARG A 70 18.73 9.35 22.59
N ILE A 71 17.66 9.69 21.89
CA ILE A 71 17.02 11.00 21.97
C ILE A 71 15.73 10.87 22.79
N PRO A 72 15.56 11.60 23.90
CA PRO A 72 14.34 11.51 24.71
C PRO A 72 13.06 11.69 23.89
N PHE A 73 12.12 10.76 24.06
CA PHE A 73 10.80 10.85 23.43
C PHE A 73 9.91 11.75 24.30
N LYS A 74 9.41 12.86 23.72
CA LYS A 74 8.43 13.73 24.38
C LYS A 74 7.06 13.44 23.79
N GLU A 75 6.13 12.98 24.62
CA GLU A 75 4.72 12.99 24.24
C GLU A 75 4.25 14.45 24.17
N VAL A 76 3.82 14.88 22.99
CA VAL A 76 3.18 16.18 22.83
C VAL A 76 1.78 16.04 23.41
N LYS A 77 1.56 16.51 24.64
CA LYS A 77 0.22 16.77 25.14
C LYS A 77 -0.30 18.00 24.39
N ILE A 78 -1.27 17.78 23.53
CA ILE A 78 -2.01 18.86 22.89
C ILE A 78 -3.00 19.36 23.93
N ASP A 79 -2.63 20.40 24.67
CA ASP A 79 -3.60 21.23 25.40
C ASP A 79 -4.32 22.08 24.34
N VAL A 80 -5.59 21.81 24.14
CA VAL A 80 -6.47 22.63 23.32
C VAL A 80 -6.77 23.89 24.09
N ALA A 81 -6.04 24.95 23.83
CA ALA A 81 -6.39 26.31 24.21
C ALA A 81 -6.25 27.22 22.98
N GLU A 82 -7.28 27.99 22.80
CA GLU A 82 -7.67 28.87 21.71
C GLU A 82 -6.61 29.83 21.16
N GLU A 83 -6.86 30.22 19.87
CA GLU A 83 -6.33 31.35 19.10
C GLU A 83 -4.86 31.33 18.67
N ILE A 84 -4.68 31.15 17.35
CA ILE A 84 -4.13 32.19 16.44
C ILE A 84 -4.43 31.79 14.99
N VAL A 85 -5.18 32.68 14.32
CA VAL A 85 -5.38 32.71 12.88
C VAL A 85 -4.09 33.13 12.19
N ALA A 86 -3.56 32.32 11.29
CA ALA A 86 -2.80 32.79 10.11
C ALA A 86 -2.54 31.64 9.14
N ASP A 87 -3.29 31.65 8.05
CA ASP A 87 -2.95 31.27 6.67
C ASP A 87 -1.85 30.22 6.45
N ASN A 88 -2.26 28.97 6.29
CA ASN A 88 -1.89 28.04 5.22
C ASN A 88 -2.63 26.72 5.43
N ASP A 89 -3.82 26.64 4.83
CA ASP A 89 -4.69 25.48 4.88
C ASP A 89 -4.04 24.29 4.17
N ILE A 90 -3.52 23.36 4.96
CA ILE A 90 -3.52 21.96 4.63
C ILE A 90 -4.33 21.28 5.74
N ASP A 91 -5.64 21.28 5.54
CA ASP A 91 -6.54 20.44 6.33
C ASP A 91 -6.20 18.98 6.06
N VAL A 92 -5.50 18.37 7.00
CA VAL A 92 -5.47 16.93 7.14
C VAL A 92 -6.74 16.57 7.92
N ASP A 93 -7.87 16.51 7.23
CA ASP A 93 -9.06 15.89 7.78
C ASP A 93 -8.73 14.41 8.06
N VAL A 94 -8.47 14.14 9.33
CA VAL A 94 -8.56 12.78 9.85
C VAL A 94 -10.03 12.40 9.71
N TYR A 95 -10.33 11.62 8.68
CA TYR A 95 -11.65 11.03 8.50
C TYR A 95 -11.93 10.10 9.68
N THR A 96 -12.56 10.63 10.72
CA THR A 96 -13.36 9.83 11.62
C THR A 96 -14.63 9.50 10.86
N ASP A 97 -14.77 8.23 10.52
CA ASP A 97 -15.99 7.66 9.93
C ASP A 97 -17.12 7.83 10.95
N THR A 98 -17.84 8.95 10.85
CA THR A 98 -19.08 9.16 11.59
C THR A 98 -20.22 8.49 10.84
N MET A 99 -20.17 7.15 10.75
CA MET A 99 -21.42 6.42 10.78
C MET A 99 -21.96 6.55 12.21
N ASP A 100 -23.09 7.20 12.36
CA ASP A 100 -23.90 7.20 13.60
C ASP A 100 -24.33 5.76 13.90
N TYR A 101 -23.40 4.96 14.40
CA TYR A 101 -23.74 3.88 15.29
C TYR A 101 -23.84 4.53 16.67
N GLU A 102 -24.99 4.46 17.30
CA GLU A 102 -25.09 4.56 18.74
C GLU A 102 -24.12 3.51 19.33
N HIS A 103 -22.85 3.89 19.45
CA HIS A 103 -21.92 3.11 20.22
C HIS A 103 -22.31 3.28 21.68
N GLU A 104 -23.00 2.29 22.20
CA GLU A 104 -22.95 2.02 23.63
C GLU A 104 -21.44 2.02 23.99
N TYR A 105 -21.00 3.04 24.72
CA TYR A 105 -19.63 3.12 25.23
C TYR A 105 -19.41 1.92 26.12
N VAL A 106 -18.91 0.85 25.55
CA VAL A 106 -18.36 -0.26 26.34
C VAL A 106 -17.07 0.30 26.93
N GLU A 107 -17.06 0.50 28.23
CA GLU A 107 -15.85 0.88 28.97
C GLU A 107 -14.73 -0.10 28.58
N TYR A 108 -13.70 0.41 27.92
CA TYR A 108 -12.56 -0.40 27.52
C TYR A 108 -11.83 -0.86 28.79
N VAL A 109 -12.14 -2.06 29.24
CA VAL A 109 -11.37 -2.73 30.29
C VAL A 109 -10.15 -3.31 29.61
N GLU A 110 -8.94 -2.84 29.95
CA GLU A 110 -7.72 -3.48 29.49
C GLU A 110 -7.78 -4.99 29.83
N PRO A 111 -7.82 -5.88 28.84
CA PRO A 111 -7.88 -7.30 29.09
C PRO A 111 -6.60 -7.70 29.83
N LYS A 112 -6.73 -8.34 30.95
CA LYS A 112 -5.59 -8.89 31.70
C LYS A 112 -5.14 -10.16 30.99
N PHE A 113 -3.90 -10.16 30.50
CA PHE A 113 -3.26 -11.36 29.97
C PHE A 113 -3.32 -12.48 31.02
N ASP A 114 -3.98 -13.58 30.67
CA ASP A 114 -4.00 -14.80 31.50
C ASP A 114 -2.83 -15.71 31.07
N SER A 115 -1.73 -15.63 31.80
CA SER A 115 -0.53 -16.45 31.57
C SER A 115 -0.77 -17.97 31.76
N GLU A 116 -1.87 -18.36 32.40
CA GLU A 116 -2.19 -19.76 32.63
C GLU A 116 -3.10 -20.35 31.54
N ARG A 117 -3.78 -19.54 30.75
CA ARG A 117 -4.68 -19.99 29.70
C ARG A 117 -3.91 -20.68 28.56
N LEU A 118 -4.38 -21.85 28.17
CA LEU A 118 -3.92 -22.56 26.97
C LEU A 118 -4.79 -22.12 25.78
N TYR A 119 -4.18 -21.54 24.77
CA TYR A 119 -4.86 -21.13 23.54
C TYR A 119 -4.78 -22.23 22.50
N ASN A 120 -5.91 -22.59 21.90
CA ASN A 120 -6.01 -23.58 20.84
C ASN A 120 -6.17 -22.89 19.48
N VAL A 121 -5.26 -23.11 18.55
CA VAL A 121 -5.25 -22.48 17.23
C VAL A 121 -5.17 -23.54 16.14
N ALA A 122 -6.08 -23.48 15.17
CA ALA A 122 -6.02 -24.29 13.96
C ALA A 122 -5.52 -23.46 12.78
N LEU A 123 -4.48 -23.94 12.11
CA LEU A 123 -4.00 -23.39 10.85
C LEU A 123 -4.34 -24.36 9.71
N MET A 124 -5.27 -23.96 8.84
CA MET A 124 -5.70 -24.74 7.69
C MET A 124 -5.13 -24.12 6.40
N MET A 125 -4.17 -24.79 5.77
CA MET A 125 -3.47 -24.24 4.62
C MET A 125 -3.06 -25.31 3.61
N PRO A 126 -2.87 -24.96 2.32
CA PRO A 126 -2.51 -25.93 1.28
C PRO A 126 -1.00 -26.23 1.31
N LEU A 127 -0.63 -27.32 1.96
CA LEU A 127 0.74 -27.85 1.96
C LEU A 127 0.97 -28.87 0.84
N TYR A 128 -0.10 -29.48 0.33
CA TYR A 128 -0.07 -30.49 -0.75
C TYR A 128 0.85 -31.70 -0.45
N LEU A 129 0.87 -32.17 0.80
CA LEU A 129 1.80 -33.18 1.27
C LEU A 129 1.74 -34.48 0.44
N GLU A 130 0.54 -34.95 0.06
CA GLU A 130 0.37 -36.12 -0.78
C GLU A 130 1.05 -35.99 -2.15
N GLN A 131 1.06 -34.77 -2.72
CA GLN A 131 1.74 -34.52 -4.00
C GLN A 131 3.26 -34.48 -3.84
N VAL A 132 3.75 -34.09 -2.65
CA VAL A 132 5.17 -34.14 -2.33
C VAL A 132 5.61 -35.59 -2.24
N ASP A 133 4.91 -36.41 -1.44
CA ASP A 133 5.23 -37.82 -1.26
C ASP A 133 5.22 -38.61 -2.56
N ALA A 134 4.16 -38.43 -3.40
CA ALA A 134 4.07 -39.06 -4.71
C ALA A 134 5.20 -38.69 -5.65
N ARG A 135 5.73 -37.45 -5.57
CA ARG A 135 6.83 -36.97 -6.42
C ARG A 135 8.19 -37.44 -5.94
N PHE A 136 8.41 -37.53 -4.63
CA PHE A 136 9.67 -38.06 -4.07
C PHE A 136 9.81 -39.58 -4.31
N LEU A 137 8.71 -40.30 -4.35
CA LEU A 137 8.70 -41.73 -4.62
C LEU A 137 8.94 -42.07 -6.14
N ASN A 138 8.58 -41.15 -7.02
CA ASN A 138 8.76 -41.30 -8.47
C ASN A 138 10.02 -40.51 -8.92
N SER A 139 11.16 -41.16 -9.00
CA SER A 139 12.48 -40.60 -9.29
C SER A 139 12.67 -39.93 -10.67
N GLU A 140 11.62 -39.76 -11.47
CA GLU A 140 11.67 -39.20 -12.84
C GLU A 140 11.26 -37.72 -12.93
N VAL A 141 10.98 -37.05 -11.82
CA VAL A 141 10.49 -35.66 -11.84
C VAL A 141 11.64 -34.68 -11.92
N SER A 142 11.68 -33.88 -12.99
CA SER A 142 12.68 -32.82 -13.15
C SER A 142 12.59 -31.78 -12.02
N ASN A 143 13.73 -31.29 -11.52
CA ASN A 143 13.84 -30.28 -10.45
C ASN A 143 12.95 -29.03 -10.68
N LYS A 144 12.57 -28.74 -11.92
CA LYS A 144 11.74 -27.57 -12.26
C LYS A 144 10.26 -27.77 -11.90
N GLN A 145 9.76 -29.01 -11.87
CA GLN A 145 8.36 -29.33 -11.50
C GLN A 145 8.17 -29.48 -9.98
N LEU A 146 9.24 -29.70 -9.21
CA LEU A 146 9.23 -29.73 -7.75
C LEU A 146 8.97 -28.37 -7.12
N LEU A 147 9.26 -27.27 -7.84
CA LEU A 147 9.21 -25.89 -7.32
C LEU A 147 7.84 -25.20 -7.47
N THR A 148 6.80 -25.93 -7.95
CA THR A 148 5.49 -25.33 -8.16
C THR A 148 4.53 -25.51 -6.96
N LYS A 149 3.27 -25.75 -7.17
CA LYS A 149 2.18 -25.71 -6.18
C LYS A 149 2.49 -26.20 -4.74
N PRO A 150 3.19 -27.33 -4.47
CA PRO A 150 3.38 -27.82 -3.10
C PRO A 150 4.13 -26.84 -2.17
N PHE A 151 4.99 -26.02 -2.72
CA PHE A 151 5.81 -25.09 -1.93
C PHE A 151 5.36 -23.63 -2.04
N SER A 152 4.22 -23.37 -2.70
CA SER A 152 3.73 -22.01 -2.89
C SER A 152 3.45 -21.26 -1.59
N TYR A 153 2.98 -21.99 -0.58
CA TYR A 153 2.61 -21.42 0.72
C TYR A 153 3.55 -21.83 1.86
N LEU A 154 4.65 -22.55 1.57
CA LEU A 154 5.58 -22.98 2.61
C LEU A 154 6.15 -21.77 3.39
N HIS A 155 6.54 -20.71 2.67
CA HIS A 155 7.03 -19.50 3.32
C HIS A 155 5.97 -18.80 4.18
N PHE A 156 4.67 -18.93 3.88
CA PHE A 156 3.60 -18.46 4.76
C PHE A 156 3.66 -19.20 6.11
N TYR A 157 3.74 -20.54 6.07
CA TYR A 157 3.88 -21.35 7.27
C TYR A 157 5.12 -20.98 8.07
N GLU A 158 6.25 -20.84 7.41
CA GLU A 158 7.52 -20.46 8.03
C GLU A 158 7.45 -19.08 8.71
N GLY A 159 6.84 -18.09 8.03
CA GLY A 159 6.58 -16.77 8.63
C GLY A 159 5.65 -16.83 9.81
N PHE A 160 4.55 -17.59 9.71
CA PHE A 160 3.62 -17.81 10.81
C PHE A 160 4.30 -18.44 12.03
N MET A 161 5.19 -19.43 11.82
CA MET A 161 5.93 -20.07 12.89
C MET A 161 6.95 -19.15 13.59
N ILE A 162 7.45 -18.12 12.92
CA ILE A 162 8.27 -17.07 13.58
C ILE A 162 7.40 -16.21 14.52
N ALA A 163 6.15 -15.93 14.12
CA ALA A 163 5.21 -15.26 15.01
C ALA A 163 4.88 -16.13 16.23
N VAL A 164 4.62 -17.42 16.03
CA VAL A 164 4.41 -18.41 17.11
C VAL A 164 5.58 -18.42 18.07
N ASP A 165 6.81 -18.57 17.56
CA ASP A 165 8.02 -18.55 18.41
C ASP A 165 8.13 -17.25 19.23
N SER A 166 7.78 -16.13 18.62
CA SER A 166 7.82 -14.84 19.30
C SER A 166 6.77 -14.72 20.41
N MET A 167 5.55 -15.26 20.20
CA MET A 167 4.48 -15.27 21.22
C MET A 167 4.80 -16.24 22.35
N VAL A 168 5.25 -17.46 22.04
CA VAL A 168 5.55 -18.48 23.04
C VAL A 168 6.81 -18.09 23.84
N ASN A 169 7.92 -17.77 23.15
CA ASN A 169 9.21 -17.58 23.83
C ASN A 169 9.38 -16.18 24.45
N SER A 170 8.80 -15.14 23.84
CA SER A 170 9.01 -13.77 24.32
C SER A 170 7.87 -13.25 25.18
N LYS A 171 6.63 -13.71 24.92
CA LYS A 171 5.43 -13.27 25.67
C LYS A 171 4.87 -14.33 26.61
N GLY A 172 5.42 -15.56 26.60
CA GLY A 172 5.00 -16.65 27.48
C GLY A 172 3.63 -17.24 27.16
N MET A 173 3.14 -17.10 25.91
CA MET A 173 1.87 -17.68 25.47
C MET A 173 1.90 -19.21 25.55
N LYS A 174 0.92 -19.83 26.23
CA LYS A 174 0.72 -21.27 26.17
C LYS A 174 -0.16 -21.59 24.96
N LEU A 175 0.42 -22.17 23.92
CA LEU A 175 -0.24 -22.39 22.63
C LEU A 175 -0.26 -23.88 22.25
N ASN A 176 -1.43 -24.36 21.87
CA ASN A 176 -1.62 -25.64 21.19
C ASN A 176 -2.02 -25.35 19.74
N LEU A 177 -1.08 -25.54 18.82
CA LEU A 177 -1.27 -25.30 17.39
C LEU A 177 -1.38 -26.61 16.63
N LYS A 178 -2.49 -26.82 15.89
CA LYS A 178 -2.61 -27.89 14.90
C LYS A 178 -2.63 -27.30 13.48
N VAL A 179 -1.89 -27.95 12.60
CA VAL A 179 -1.81 -27.58 11.18
C VAL A 179 -2.48 -28.67 10.35
N TYR A 180 -3.44 -28.27 9.50
CA TYR A 180 -4.17 -29.15 8.60
C TYR A 180 -3.81 -28.85 7.14
N ASP A 181 -3.46 -29.89 6.38
CA ASP A 181 -3.25 -29.77 4.93
C ASP A 181 -4.59 -29.74 4.21
N VAL A 182 -5.13 -28.53 4.00
CA VAL A 182 -6.40 -28.30 3.31
C VAL A 182 -6.14 -27.49 2.04
N ASP A 183 -6.23 -28.16 0.91
CA ASP A 183 -6.04 -27.55 -0.40
C ASP A 183 -7.38 -27.14 -1.08
N GLN A 184 -7.48 -27.26 -2.40
CA GLN A 184 -8.71 -26.94 -3.13
C GLN A 184 -9.78 -28.04 -3.02
N ASP A 185 -9.41 -29.20 -2.53
CA ASP A 185 -10.32 -30.34 -2.39
C ASP A 185 -11.18 -30.21 -1.13
N THR A 186 -12.48 -30.04 -1.33
CA THR A 186 -13.42 -29.90 -0.21
C THR A 186 -13.53 -31.17 0.64
N THR A 187 -13.15 -32.34 0.15
CA THR A 187 -13.15 -33.58 0.94
C THR A 187 -12.10 -33.52 2.04
N LYS A 188 -10.95 -32.88 1.82
CA LYS A 188 -9.93 -32.67 2.84
C LYS A 188 -10.40 -31.71 3.94
N ALA A 189 -11.15 -30.67 3.57
CA ALA A 189 -11.74 -29.77 4.55
C ALA A 189 -12.77 -30.52 5.42
N ILE A 190 -13.65 -31.31 4.80
CA ILE A 190 -14.66 -32.09 5.51
C ILE A 190 -13.98 -33.12 6.43
N ALA A 191 -12.96 -33.83 5.96
CA ALA A 191 -12.21 -34.78 6.78
C ALA A 191 -11.50 -34.10 7.98
N ALA A 192 -10.99 -32.89 7.78
CA ALA A 192 -10.39 -32.10 8.88
C ALA A 192 -11.44 -31.74 9.95
N LEU A 193 -12.69 -31.42 9.54
CA LEU A 193 -13.78 -31.09 10.45
C LEU A 193 -14.29 -32.28 11.27
N GLU A 194 -13.91 -33.53 10.95
CA GLU A 194 -14.20 -34.71 11.78
C GLU A 194 -13.33 -34.75 13.05
N ASP A 195 -12.30 -33.93 13.19
CA ASP A 195 -11.48 -33.83 14.39
C ASP A 195 -12.25 -33.07 15.50
N PRO A 196 -12.69 -33.75 16.59
CA PRO A 196 -13.45 -33.08 17.66
C PRO A 196 -12.67 -31.95 18.36
N TRP A 197 -11.34 -31.95 18.24
CA TRP A 197 -10.52 -30.89 18.81
C TRP A 197 -10.85 -29.52 18.22
N LEU A 198 -11.33 -29.46 16.96
CA LEU A 198 -11.70 -28.21 16.32
C LEU A 198 -12.86 -27.49 17.01
N GLU A 199 -13.73 -28.18 17.76
CA GLU A 199 -14.78 -27.54 18.56
C GLU A 199 -14.21 -26.77 19.77
N THR A 200 -12.93 -26.98 20.09
CA THR A 200 -12.26 -26.37 21.25
C THR A 200 -11.30 -25.22 20.86
N VAL A 201 -11.22 -24.86 19.58
CA VAL A 201 -10.26 -23.85 19.12
C VAL A 201 -10.76 -22.43 19.36
N ASP A 202 -9.85 -21.54 19.71
CA ASP A 202 -10.12 -20.13 19.87
C ASP A 202 -10.19 -19.41 18.50
N VAL A 203 -9.40 -19.89 17.53
CA VAL A 203 -9.39 -19.34 16.17
C VAL A 203 -8.98 -20.37 15.13
N ILE A 204 -9.63 -20.32 13.97
CA ILE A 204 -9.24 -21.05 12.74
C ILE A 204 -8.67 -20.04 11.75
N ILE A 205 -7.43 -20.24 11.30
CA ILE A 205 -6.79 -19.43 10.26
C ILE A 205 -6.77 -20.22 8.96
N GLY A 206 -7.43 -19.72 7.91
CA GLY A 206 -7.71 -20.44 6.68
C GLY A 206 -9.04 -21.17 6.71
N PRO A 207 -9.29 -22.09 5.74
CA PRO A 207 -8.49 -22.45 4.56
C PRO A 207 -8.28 -21.31 3.56
N PHE A 208 -7.29 -21.46 2.65
CA PHE A 208 -6.89 -20.40 1.73
C PHE A 208 -7.78 -20.32 0.47
N HIS A 209 -8.38 -21.43 0.07
CA HIS A 209 -9.21 -21.49 -1.14
C HIS A 209 -10.69 -21.30 -0.79
N VAL A 210 -11.41 -20.50 -1.59
CA VAL A 210 -12.78 -20.06 -1.33
C VAL A 210 -13.73 -21.23 -1.05
N LYS A 211 -13.75 -22.28 -1.88
CA LYS A 211 -14.70 -23.39 -1.73
C LYS A 211 -14.50 -24.19 -0.44
N THR A 212 -13.25 -24.40 -0.05
CA THR A 212 -12.91 -25.11 1.20
C THR A 212 -13.14 -24.20 2.40
N PHE A 213 -12.87 -22.90 2.22
CA PHE A 213 -13.13 -21.91 3.27
C PHE A 213 -14.62 -21.81 3.62
N GLU A 214 -15.51 -21.78 2.61
CA GLU A 214 -16.96 -21.75 2.84
C GLU A 214 -17.45 -22.93 3.71
N LYS A 215 -16.88 -24.13 3.51
CA LYS A 215 -17.23 -25.30 4.35
C LYS A 215 -16.78 -25.16 5.81
N VAL A 216 -15.56 -24.65 6.02
CA VAL A 216 -15.03 -24.43 7.37
C VAL A 216 -15.70 -23.24 8.05
N MET A 217 -16.10 -22.25 7.28
CA MET A 217 -16.83 -21.07 7.77
C MET A 217 -18.21 -21.47 8.34
N ASP A 218 -18.93 -22.36 7.66
CA ASP A 218 -20.21 -22.89 8.16
C ASP A 218 -20.01 -23.55 9.54
N PHE A 219 -19.02 -24.43 9.65
CA PHE A 219 -18.66 -25.10 10.92
C PHE A 219 -18.27 -24.09 12.02
N ALA A 220 -17.41 -23.11 11.68
CA ALA A 220 -16.97 -22.10 12.63
C ALA A 220 -18.13 -21.24 13.14
N THR A 221 -19.08 -20.91 12.26
CA THR A 221 -20.29 -20.15 12.63
C THR A 221 -21.20 -20.95 13.55
N GLU A 222 -21.41 -22.23 13.28
CA GLU A 222 -22.24 -23.13 14.10
C GLU A 222 -21.67 -23.32 15.51
N ASN A 223 -20.34 -23.32 15.65
CA ASN A 223 -19.64 -23.51 16.91
C ASN A 223 -19.17 -22.21 17.58
N ASP A 224 -19.56 -21.04 17.07
CA ASP A 224 -19.17 -19.72 17.57
C ASP A 224 -17.63 -19.52 17.65
N ILE A 225 -16.90 -20.03 16.65
CA ILE A 225 -15.43 -19.97 16.55
C ILE A 225 -15.03 -18.83 15.63
N LEU A 226 -14.03 -18.05 16.03
CA LEU A 226 -13.43 -17.03 15.17
C LEU A 226 -12.73 -17.70 13.98
N ILE A 227 -13.07 -17.27 12.76
CA ILE A 227 -12.41 -17.73 11.53
C ILE A 227 -11.79 -16.60 10.75
N VAL A 228 -10.54 -16.78 10.32
CA VAL A 228 -9.75 -15.77 9.60
C VAL A 228 -9.50 -16.22 8.16
N ASN A 229 -9.94 -15.41 7.19
CA ASN A 229 -9.56 -15.63 5.79
C ASN A 229 -8.34 -14.79 5.43
N PRO A 230 -7.18 -15.42 5.16
CA PRO A 230 -5.95 -14.71 4.84
C PRO A 230 -5.85 -14.23 3.38
N MET A 231 -6.67 -14.76 2.46
CA MET A 231 -6.41 -14.64 1.02
C MET A 231 -7.51 -13.92 0.23
N THR A 232 -8.73 -13.85 0.74
CA THR A 232 -9.85 -13.29 -0.03
C THR A 232 -9.96 -11.77 0.11
N ASN A 233 -10.29 -11.12 -0.99
CA ASN A 233 -10.74 -9.72 -1.04
C ASN A 233 -12.28 -9.60 -1.17
N ARG A 234 -13.02 -10.72 -1.21
CA ARG A 234 -14.48 -10.76 -1.32
C ARG A 234 -15.14 -10.20 -0.06
N GLU A 235 -16.00 -9.21 -0.23
CA GLU A 235 -16.68 -8.51 0.85
C GLU A 235 -17.98 -9.22 1.26
N ASP A 236 -18.64 -9.85 0.30
CA ASP A 236 -19.90 -10.57 0.49
C ASP A 236 -19.81 -11.69 1.54
N MET A 237 -18.63 -12.28 1.73
CA MET A 237 -18.41 -13.33 2.72
C MET A 237 -18.54 -12.83 4.17
N THR A 238 -18.27 -11.56 4.43
CA THR A 238 -18.35 -10.99 5.79
C THR A 238 -19.75 -10.52 6.17
N VAL A 239 -20.65 -10.40 5.19
CA VAL A 239 -22.01 -9.91 5.42
C VAL A 239 -22.81 -10.90 6.26
N GLY A 240 -23.23 -10.46 7.43
CA GLY A 240 -24.03 -11.28 8.36
C GLY A 240 -23.27 -12.36 9.12
N ASN A 241 -21.95 -12.46 8.98
CA ASN A 241 -21.10 -13.38 9.72
C ASN A 241 -20.16 -12.64 10.68
N ARG A 242 -20.52 -12.61 11.96
CA ARG A 242 -19.76 -11.92 13.02
C ARG A 242 -18.45 -12.65 13.38
N ASN A 243 -18.33 -13.92 13.05
CA ASN A 243 -17.19 -14.76 13.42
C ASN A 243 -16.09 -14.72 12.35
N LEU A 244 -16.37 -14.09 11.19
CA LEU A 244 -15.43 -14.02 10.08
C LEU A 244 -14.63 -12.72 10.09
N VAL A 245 -13.31 -12.85 10.09
CA VAL A 245 -12.38 -11.76 9.82
C VAL A 245 -11.68 -11.99 8.48
N LYS A 246 -11.70 -10.98 7.64
CA LYS A 246 -11.00 -10.95 6.35
C LYS A 246 -9.79 -10.03 6.46
N VAL A 247 -8.61 -10.50 6.00
CA VAL A 247 -7.35 -9.75 6.13
C VAL A 247 -7.11 -8.82 4.94
N LYS A 248 -7.36 -9.31 3.72
CA LYS A 248 -7.12 -8.48 2.54
C LYS A 248 -8.18 -7.38 2.37
N PRO A 249 -7.78 -6.17 1.92
CA PRO A 249 -8.74 -5.10 1.66
C PRO A 249 -9.74 -5.49 0.58
N SER A 250 -10.99 -5.08 0.77
CA SER A 250 -12.06 -5.31 -0.20
C SER A 250 -12.00 -4.31 -1.35
N TYR A 251 -12.83 -4.53 -2.37
CA TYR A 251 -13.02 -3.57 -3.45
C TYR A 251 -13.55 -2.23 -2.94
N SER A 252 -14.44 -2.23 -1.95
CA SER A 252 -14.92 -0.99 -1.33
C SER A 252 -13.79 -0.22 -0.61
N SER A 253 -12.85 -0.91 0.01
CA SER A 253 -11.66 -0.27 0.59
C SER A 253 -10.76 0.36 -0.48
N GLN A 254 -10.61 -0.30 -1.64
CA GLN A 254 -9.88 0.26 -2.78
C GLN A 254 -10.62 1.48 -3.36
N MET A 255 -11.96 1.44 -3.43
CA MET A 255 -12.75 2.59 -3.89
C MET A 255 -12.61 3.79 -2.95
N ARG A 256 -12.65 3.60 -1.63
CA ARG A 256 -12.39 4.66 -0.64
C ARG A 256 -10.99 5.27 -0.78
N TRP A 257 -9.99 4.44 -1.06
CA TRP A 257 -8.63 4.92 -1.32
C TRP A 257 -8.55 5.76 -2.60
N ILE A 258 -9.22 5.33 -3.69
CA ILE A 258 -9.32 6.11 -4.93
C ILE A 258 -10.06 7.43 -4.67
N GLU A 259 -11.16 7.40 -3.94
CA GLU A 259 -11.91 8.59 -3.53
C GLU A 259 -11.02 9.59 -2.81
N TYR A 260 -10.27 9.13 -1.80
CA TYR A 260 -9.30 9.96 -1.08
C TYR A 260 -8.27 10.60 -2.02
N LEU A 261 -7.68 9.83 -2.93
CA LEU A 261 -6.72 10.35 -3.89
C LEU A 261 -7.32 11.39 -4.84
N ILE A 262 -8.51 11.14 -5.35
CA ILE A 262 -9.20 12.09 -6.24
C ILE A 262 -9.46 13.40 -5.49
N LYS A 263 -10.04 13.34 -4.29
CA LYS A 263 -10.35 14.52 -3.47
C LYS A 263 -9.11 15.32 -3.11
N SER A 264 -8.05 14.64 -2.67
CA SER A 264 -6.86 15.31 -2.14
C SER A 264 -5.89 15.80 -3.21
N GLN A 265 -5.76 15.10 -4.35
CA GLN A 265 -4.67 15.36 -5.29
C GLN A 265 -5.10 15.53 -6.74
N TYR A 266 -6.27 15.00 -7.14
CA TYR A 266 -6.62 14.86 -8.56
C TYR A 266 -8.00 15.44 -8.93
N LYS A 267 -8.66 16.16 -8.04
CA LYS A 267 -10.02 16.71 -8.27
C LYS A 267 -10.14 17.59 -9.52
N ASP A 268 -9.04 18.21 -9.96
CA ASP A 268 -9.02 19.14 -11.10
C ASP A 268 -8.42 18.52 -12.37
N ASN A 269 -8.27 17.19 -12.42
CA ASN A 269 -7.67 16.50 -13.54
C ASN A 269 -8.70 15.95 -14.52
N ASN A 270 -8.32 15.81 -15.80
CA ASN A 270 -8.98 14.84 -16.66
C ASN A 270 -8.66 13.42 -16.15
N VAL A 271 -9.63 12.52 -16.16
CA VAL A 271 -9.45 11.15 -15.68
C VAL A 271 -9.79 10.16 -16.79
N PHE A 272 -8.85 9.30 -17.11
CA PHE A 272 -8.97 8.25 -18.11
C PHE A 272 -8.78 6.89 -17.45
N ILE A 273 -9.84 6.10 -17.42
CA ILE A 273 -9.88 4.80 -16.75
C ILE A 273 -9.74 3.72 -17.81
N PHE A 274 -8.77 2.84 -17.66
CA PHE A 274 -8.53 1.72 -18.56
C PHE A 274 -8.77 0.40 -17.87
N ALA A 275 -9.76 -0.36 -18.36
CA ALA A 275 -9.88 -1.79 -18.10
C ALA A 275 -9.04 -2.57 -19.10
N MET A 276 -8.35 -3.62 -18.66
CA MET A 276 -7.55 -4.48 -19.53
C MET A 276 -8.40 -5.11 -20.64
N ASP A 277 -9.59 -5.57 -20.29
CA ASP A 277 -10.55 -6.19 -21.18
C ASP A 277 -12.00 -6.06 -20.66
N SER A 278 -12.94 -6.65 -21.39
CA SER A 278 -14.36 -6.58 -21.05
C SER A 278 -14.72 -7.24 -19.71
N SER A 279 -13.92 -8.18 -19.19
CA SER A 279 -14.17 -8.81 -17.89
C SER A 279 -13.84 -7.86 -16.72
N ASN A 280 -12.96 -6.89 -16.95
CA ASN A 280 -12.56 -5.88 -15.98
C ASN A 280 -13.41 -4.60 -16.02
N MET A 281 -14.38 -4.52 -16.96
CA MET A 281 -15.17 -3.31 -17.16
C MET A 281 -16.11 -2.97 -15.99
N GLU A 282 -16.62 -3.96 -15.29
CA GLU A 282 -17.47 -3.74 -14.11
C GLU A 282 -16.69 -2.96 -13.05
N TYR A 283 -15.48 -3.39 -12.74
CA TYR A 283 -14.61 -2.70 -11.78
C TYR A 283 -14.22 -1.30 -12.27
N ALA A 284 -13.92 -1.14 -13.56
CA ALA A 284 -13.64 0.18 -14.13
C ALA A 284 -14.84 1.13 -14.03
N ARG A 285 -16.06 0.62 -14.11
CA ARG A 285 -17.29 1.42 -13.91
C ARG A 285 -17.50 1.80 -12.44
N MET A 286 -17.11 0.93 -11.50
CA MET A 286 -17.11 1.30 -10.08
C MET A 286 -16.14 2.47 -9.83
N ILE A 287 -14.93 2.41 -10.40
CA ILE A 287 -13.97 3.52 -10.34
C ILE A 287 -14.55 4.79 -10.97
N GLU A 288 -15.20 4.67 -12.14
CA GLU A 288 -15.83 5.81 -12.81
C GLU A 288 -16.86 6.50 -11.93
N SER A 289 -17.72 5.74 -11.24
CA SER A 289 -18.73 6.30 -10.33
C SER A 289 -18.06 7.14 -9.23
N VAL A 290 -17.07 6.56 -8.56
CA VAL A 290 -16.32 7.25 -7.50
C VAL A 290 -15.63 8.52 -8.03
N VAL A 291 -15.02 8.45 -9.22
CA VAL A 291 -14.35 9.60 -9.83
C VAL A 291 -15.34 10.70 -10.19
N LEU A 292 -16.47 10.36 -10.79
CA LEU A 292 -17.50 11.34 -11.19
C LEU A 292 -18.09 12.10 -9.99
N GLU A 293 -18.21 11.46 -8.85
CA GLU A 293 -18.71 12.09 -7.61
C GLU A 293 -17.69 13.05 -6.99
N ASN A 294 -16.40 12.88 -7.26
CA ASN A 294 -15.34 13.53 -6.51
C ASN A 294 -14.41 14.43 -7.36
N VAL A 295 -14.51 14.37 -8.68
CA VAL A 295 -13.79 15.28 -9.58
C VAL A 295 -14.60 16.54 -9.82
N ASN A 296 -13.96 17.69 -9.83
CA ASN A 296 -14.60 18.93 -10.20
C ASN A 296 -15.01 18.87 -11.69
N PRO A 297 -16.27 19.22 -12.05
CA PRO A 297 -16.69 19.19 -13.45
C PRO A 297 -15.93 20.21 -14.32
N TYR A 298 -15.40 21.26 -13.70
CA TYR A 298 -14.61 22.30 -14.34
C TYR A 298 -13.43 22.68 -13.47
N SER A 299 -12.34 23.06 -14.12
CA SER A 299 -11.13 23.60 -13.45
C SER A 299 -10.79 24.98 -13.98
N LEU A 300 -10.39 25.87 -13.09
CA LEU A 300 -9.86 27.18 -13.46
C LEU A 300 -8.37 27.08 -13.80
N VAL A 301 -8.01 27.53 -14.99
CA VAL A 301 -6.61 27.56 -15.44
C VAL A 301 -6.24 28.99 -15.78
N SER A 302 -5.15 29.51 -15.21
CA SER A 302 -4.72 30.87 -15.48
C SER A 302 -4.37 31.05 -16.95
N ASN A 303 -4.79 32.17 -17.52
CA ASN A 303 -4.51 32.52 -18.92
C ASN A 303 -3.00 32.64 -19.17
N GLN A 304 -2.24 33.07 -18.19
CA GLN A 304 -0.79 33.10 -18.23
C GLN A 304 -0.18 31.70 -18.44
N HIS A 305 -0.70 30.67 -17.72
CA HIS A 305 -0.27 29.29 -17.92
C HIS A 305 -0.62 28.77 -19.30
N ILE A 306 -1.86 28.99 -19.76
CA ILE A 306 -2.32 28.61 -21.09
C ILE A 306 -1.40 29.22 -22.18
N LYS A 307 -1.14 30.50 -22.06
CA LYS A 307 -0.25 31.25 -22.97
C LYS A 307 1.18 30.67 -23.01
N LYS A 308 1.71 30.32 -21.82
CA LYS A 308 3.03 29.70 -21.69
C LYS A 308 3.11 28.34 -22.39
N VAL A 309 2.08 27.49 -22.21
CA VAL A 309 2.01 26.16 -22.85
C VAL A 309 1.91 26.30 -24.39
N ILE A 310 1.00 27.15 -24.87
CA ILE A 310 0.82 27.41 -26.30
C ILE A 310 2.13 27.92 -26.93
N LYS A 311 2.78 28.88 -26.29
CA LYS A 311 4.06 29.43 -26.77
C LYS A 311 5.15 28.35 -26.85
N LYS A 312 5.29 27.54 -25.78
CA LYS A 312 6.25 26.43 -25.78
C LYS A 312 6.03 25.46 -26.94
N HIS A 313 4.75 25.16 -27.23
CA HIS A 313 4.39 24.28 -28.35
C HIS A 313 4.69 24.92 -29.70
N GLN A 314 4.33 26.19 -29.90
CA GLN A 314 4.67 26.93 -31.11
C GLN A 314 6.19 26.99 -31.36
N ASP A 315 6.98 27.23 -30.31
CA ASP A 315 8.44 27.28 -30.41
C ASP A 315 9.06 25.90 -30.74
N ALA A 316 8.44 24.80 -30.27
CA ALA A 316 8.84 23.44 -30.63
C ALA A 316 8.54 23.16 -32.13
N LEU A 317 7.34 23.50 -32.59
CA LEU A 317 6.94 23.30 -34.00
C LEU A 317 7.77 24.12 -34.97
N LYS A 318 8.16 25.36 -34.61
CA LYS A 318 9.09 26.17 -35.40
C LYS A 318 10.46 25.52 -35.61
N ARG A 319 10.95 24.78 -34.59
CA ARG A 319 12.22 24.03 -34.70
C ARG A 319 12.11 22.82 -35.63
N GLU A 320 10.91 22.27 -35.76
CA GLU A 320 10.61 21.11 -36.60
C GLU A 320 10.07 21.51 -37.99
N GLU A 321 10.00 22.84 -38.28
CA GLU A 321 9.41 23.39 -39.50
C GLU A 321 7.96 22.96 -39.77
N VAL A 322 7.21 22.71 -38.69
CA VAL A 322 5.81 22.27 -38.75
C VAL A 322 4.85 23.42 -38.42
N GLU A 323 3.79 23.55 -39.22
CA GLU A 323 2.77 24.59 -39.05
C GLU A 323 1.97 24.40 -37.75
N PHE A 324 1.67 25.50 -37.05
CA PHE A 324 0.91 25.47 -35.79
C PHE A 324 -0.56 25.18 -36.04
N ASP A 325 -1.05 24.10 -35.53
CA ASP A 325 -2.46 23.69 -35.58
C ASP A 325 -3.19 23.93 -34.23
N ALA A 326 -3.98 25.00 -34.17
CA ALA A 326 -4.79 25.35 -33.02
C ALA A 326 -5.87 24.28 -32.70
N SER A 327 -6.22 23.42 -33.67
CA SER A 327 -7.22 22.38 -33.45
C SER A 327 -6.78 21.32 -32.41
N LYS A 328 -5.50 21.23 -32.13
CA LYS A 328 -4.98 20.34 -31.04
C LYS A 328 -5.49 20.68 -29.64
N TYR A 329 -5.99 21.91 -29.44
CA TYR A 329 -6.53 22.36 -28.17
C TYR A 329 -8.05 22.24 -28.06
N LYS A 330 -8.73 21.67 -29.07
CA LYS A 330 -10.20 21.44 -29.06
C LYS A 330 -10.65 20.54 -27.91
N SER A 331 -9.80 19.60 -27.49
CA SER A 331 -10.06 18.74 -26.33
C SER A 331 -10.19 19.51 -25.02
N ASP A 332 -9.57 20.68 -24.93
CA ASP A 332 -9.67 21.56 -23.77
C ASP A 332 -10.88 22.51 -23.86
N ASN A 333 -11.77 22.33 -24.83
CA ASN A 333 -12.82 23.29 -25.19
C ASN A 333 -12.29 24.70 -25.48
N ILE A 334 -11.00 24.84 -25.78
CA ILE A 334 -10.39 26.09 -26.21
C ILE A 334 -10.70 26.30 -27.71
N THR A 335 -11.97 26.35 -28.06
CA THR A 335 -12.47 27.23 -29.11
C THR A 335 -12.48 28.70 -28.62
N ILE A 336 -11.89 28.90 -27.44
CA ILE A 336 -11.73 30.22 -26.86
C ILE A 336 -10.71 30.93 -27.76
N ASP A 337 -11.18 32.02 -28.26
CA ASP A 337 -10.38 32.97 -28.99
C ASP A 337 -9.07 33.21 -28.25
N ILE A 338 -7.98 32.63 -28.77
CA ILE A 338 -6.63 32.81 -28.20
C ILE A 338 -6.34 34.32 -28.05
N SER A 339 -7.03 35.17 -28.83
CA SER A 339 -6.95 36.63 -28.73
C SER A 339 -7.46 37.13 -27.38
N LEU A 340 -8.54 36.56 -26.83
CA LEU A 340 -9.08 36.93 -25.52
C LEU A 340 -8.14 36.51 -24.36
N ILE A 341 -7.54 35.33 -24.46
CA ILE A 341 -6.50 34.88 -23.50
C ILE A 341 -5.29 35.81 -23.53
N ASN A 342 -4.92 36.29 -24.68
CA ASN A 342 -3.81 37.22 -24.84
C ASN A 342 -4.11 38.65 -24.35
N GLN A 343 -5.39 39.06 -24.41
CA GLN A 343 -5.84 40.39 -23.93
C GLN A 343 -5.95 40.42 -22.41
N ASN A 344 -6.33 39.31 -21.77
CA ASN A 344 -6.55 39.22 -20.32
C ASN A 344 -5.62 38.17 -19.69
N PRO A 345 -4.29 38.37 -19.66
CA PRO A 345 -3.35 37.36 -19.15
C PRO A 345 -3.47 37.07 -17.66
N GLU A 346 -4.00 38.00 -16.86
CA GLU A 346 -4.19 37.87 -15.40
C GLU A 346 -5.47 37.08 -15.05
N ASP A 347 -6.36 36.88 -16.02
CA ASP A 347 -7.60 36.14 -15.81
C ASP A 347 -7.38 34.61 -15.88
N SER A 348 -8.45 33.89 -15.53
CA SER A 348 -8.50 32.42 -15.63
C SER A 348 -9.58 31.98 -16.57
N THR A 349 -9.33 30.89 -17.26
CA THR A 349 -10.28 30.23 -18.14
C THR A 349 -10.82 28.96 -17.50
N MET A 350 -12.12 28.78 -17.54
CA MET A 350 -12.79 27.58 -17.03
C MET A 350 -12.73 26.47 -18.10
N LEU A 351 -12.12 25.35 -17.76
CA LEU A 351 -11.98 24.20 -18.64
C LEU A 351 -12.75 23.00 -18.06
N LYS A 352 -13.51 22.32 -18.93
CA LYS A 352 -14.29 21.13 -18.53
C LYS A 352 -13.37 19.94 -18.28
N ASN A 353 -13.52 19.29 -17.14
CA ASN A 353 -12.83 18.03 -16.86
C ASN A 353 -13.55 16.85 -17.54
N GLN A 354 -12.78 15.93 -18.06
CA GLN A 354 -13.26 14.73 -18.78
C GLN A 354 -13.05 13.51 -17.89
N VAL A 355 -14.07 12.68 -17.79
CA VAL A 355 -13.95 11.33 -17.20
C VAL A 355 -14.39 10.34 -18.27
N VAL A 356 -13.50 9.44 -18.67
CA VAL A 356 -13.76 8.50 -19.78
C VAL A 356 -13.21 7.12 -19.44
N VAL A 357 -14.01 6.08 -19.64
CA VAL A 357 -13.63 4.67 -19.47
C VAL A 357 -13.36 4.03 -20.82
N PHE A 358 -12.28 3.28 -20.90
CA PHE A 358 -11.84 2.55 -22.08
C PHE A 358 -11.70 1.05 -21.79
N ASP A 359 -12.20 0.24 -22.70
CA ASP A 359 -11.88 -1.19 -22.80
C ASP A 359 -10.64 -1.35 -23.70
N TYR A 360 -9.49 -1.63 -23.09
CA TYR A 360 -8.22 -1.66 -23.83
C TYR A 360 -8.18 -2.72 -24.93
N SER A 361 -8.95 -3.81 -24.78
CA SER A 361 -9.07 -4.86 -25.82
C SER A 361 -9.74 -4.34 -27.10
N LYS A 362 -10.56 -3.28 -27.01
CA LYS A 362 -11.33 -2.69 -28.12
C LYS A 362 -10.86 -1.30 -28.50
N ASP A 363 -10.46 -0.52 -27.49
CA ASP A 363 -10.11 0.89 -27.65
C ASP A 363 -8.60 1.07 -27.76
N SER A 364 -8.18 1.89 -28.71
CA SER A 364 -6.77 2.25 -28.81
C SER A 364 -6.49 3.55 -28.03
N LEU A 365 -5.26 3.69 -27.52
CA LEU A 365 -4.81 4.96 -26.95
C LEU A 365 -4.87 6.17 -27.93
N LYS A 366 -5.12 5.91 -29.22
CA LYS A 366 -5.42 6.99 -30.19
C LYS A 366 -6.70 7.74 -29.82
N ALA A 367 -7.67 7.07 -29.18
CA ALA A 367 -8.92 7.70 -28.71
C ALA A 367 -8.63 8.72 -27.61
N VAL A 368 -7.66 8.46 -26.74
CA VAL A 368 -7.24 9.38 -25.67
C VAL A 368 -6.74 10.71 -26.21
N LYS A 369 -6.00 10.70 -27.32
CA LYS A 369 -5.47 11.93 -27.93
C LYS A 369 -6.57 12.93 -28.36
N LYS A 370 -7.81 12.44 -28.52
CA LYS A 370 -8.96 13.31 -28.87
C LYS A 370 -9.54 14.04 -27.66
N VAL A 371 -9.28 13.53 -26.44
CA VAL A 371 -9.91 14.02 -25.21
C VAL A 371 -8.88 14.46 -24.15
N ALA A 372 -7.60 14.07 -24.29
CA ALA A 372 -6.55 14.46 -23.37
C ALA A 372 -6.19 15.95 -23.49
N SER A 373 -5.99 16.61 -22.36
CA SER A 373 -5.54 17.99 -22.29
C SER A 373 -4.03 18.09 -22.49
N SER A 374 -3.60 19.02 -23.34
CA SER A 374 -2.19 19.41 -23.43
C SER A 374 -1.81 20.53 -22.44
N ILE A 375 -2.80 21.14 -21.79
CA ILE A 375 -2.64 22.26 -20.86
C ILE A 375 -2.64 21.81 -19.40
N ARG A 376 -3.50 20.83 -19.08
CA ARG A 376 -3.69 20.31 -17.72
C ARG A 376 -3.16 18.91 -17.60
N SER A 377 -2.98 18.49 -16.35
CA SER A 377 -2.63 17.10 -16.04
C SER A 377 -3.79 16.14 -16.37
N ASN A 378 -3.44 15.01 -16.95
CA ASN A 378 -4.34 13.90 -17.24
C ASN A 378 -3.97 12.75 -16.30
N LEU A 379 -4.94 12.28 -15.52
CA LEU A 379 -4.79 11.12 -14.65
C LEU A 379 -5.22 9.87 -15.42
N PHE A 380 -4.35 8.90 -15.49
CA PHE A 380 -4.65 7.56 -16.00
C PHE A 380 -4.86 6.63 -14.81
N ILE A 381 -6.01 5.98 -14.73
CA ILE A 381 -6.27 4.90 -13.78
C ILE A 381 -6.34 3.61 -14.59
N VAL A 382 -5.39 2.71 -14.37
CA VAL A 382 -5.24 1.49 -15.16
C VAL A 382 -5.50 0.28 -14.29
N TYR A 383 -6.52 -0.49 -14.65
CA TYR A 383 -6.93 -1.70 -13.96
C TYR A 383 -6.68 -2.94 -14.81
N GLY A 384 -5.80 -3.80 -14.35
CA GLY A 384 -5.48 -5.09 -14.97
C GLY A 384 -4.30 -5.77 -14.29
N ASP A 385 -4.43 -7.08 -14.08
CA ASP A 385 -3.53 -7.96 -13.32
C ASP A 385 -2.48 -8.67 -14.20
N ASN A 386 -2.35 -8.26 -15.46
CA ASN A 386 -1.43 -8.89 -16.41
C ASN A 386 -0.18 -8.04 -16.62
N ARG A 387 1.00 -8.61 -16.39
CA ARG A 387 2.28 -7.91 -16.53
C ARG A 387 2.53 -7.36 -17.95
N VAL A 388 2.11 -8.09 -19.00
CA VAL A 388 2.30 -7.64 -20.38
C VAL A 388 1.46 -6.40 -20.64
N PHE A 389 0.20 -6.41 -20.23
CA PHE A 389 -0.69 -5.25 -20.28
C PHE A 389 -0.13 -4.07 -19.49
N ALA A 390 0.30 -4.30 -18.25
CA ALA A 390 0.90 -3.26 -17.39
C ALA A 390 2.13 -2.62 -18.05
N THR A 391 3.04 -3.43 -18.59
CA THR A 391 4.25 -2.94 -19.30
C THR A 391 3.87 -2.12 -20.53
N GLU A 392 2.91 -2.59 -21.30
CA GLU A 392 2.45 -1.92 -22.52
C GLU A 392 1.79 -0.58 -22.19
N MET A 393 0.89 -0.54 -21.21
CA MET A 393 0.22 0.67 -20.76
C MET A 393 1.21 1.69 -20.20
N LEU A 394 2.14 1.27 -19.35
CA LEU A 394 3.18 2.12 -18.79
C LEU A 394 3.99 2.80 -19.91
N ASN A 395 4.43 2.04 -20.91
CA ASN A 395 5.20 2.57 -22.04
C ASN A 395 4.36 3.54 -22.89
N LYS A 396 3.11 3.19 -23.19
CA LYS A 396 2.23 4.02 -24.03
C LYS A 396 1.85 5.32 -23.33
N VAL A 397 1.53 5.30 -22.03
CA VAL A 397 1.24 6.51 -21.24
C VAL A 397 2.50 7.37 -21.11
N ASN A 398 3.68 6.75 -20.94
CA ASN A 398 4.94 7.50 -20.93
C ASN A 398 5.23 8.21 -22.26
N ILE A 399 4.93 7.60 -23.41
CA ILE A 399 5.05 8.25 -24.72
C ILE A 399 4.04 9.42 -24.84
N LEU A 400 2.80 9.21 -24.39
CA LEU A 400 1.78 10.27 -24.38
C LEU A 400 2.18 11.45 -23.50
N SER A 401 2.87 11.22 -22.39
CA SER A 401 3.27 12.27 -21.45
C SER A 401 4.19 13.34 -22.04
N GLY A 402 4.81 13.06 -23.18
CA GLY A 402 5.60 14.05 -23.92
C GLY A 402 4.79 15.25 -24.42
N ASN A 403 3.52 15.03 -24.79
CA ASN A 403 2.62 16.08 -25.29
C ASN A 403 1.43 16.36 -24.35
N TYR A 404 1.09 15.41 -23.49
CA TYR A 404 -0.04 15.46 -22.58
C TYR A 404 0.46 15.18 -21.17
N PRO A 405 0.58 16.21 -20.30
CA PRO A 405 1.03 16.00 -18.91
C PRO A 405 0.22 14.87 -18.26
N SER A 406 0.88 13.79 -17.86
CA SER A 406 0.22 12.55 -17.47
C SER A 406 0.71 12.07 -16.11
N LYS A 407 -0.21 11.55 -15.30
CA LYS A 407 0.03 10.83 -14.05
C LYS A 407 -0.67 9.48 -14.12
N LEU A 408 -0.23 8.52 -13.32
CA LEU A 408 -0.72 7.15 -13.39
C LEU A 408 -1.11 6.63 -12.00
N ILE A 409 -2.29 6.02 -11.89
CA ILE A 409 -2.67 5.13 -10.79
C ILE A 409 -2.78 3.73 -11.37
N ALA A 410 -2.08 2.78 -10.76
CA ALA A 410 -1.98 1.40 -11.23
C ALA A 410 -2.66 0.43 -10.25
N LEU A 411 -3.53 -0.43 -10.76
CA LEU A 411 -4.38 -1.38 -10.04
C LEU A 411 -4.51 -2.68 -10.84
N PRO A 412 -4.70 -3.83 -10.17
CA PRO A 412 -4.14 -4.21 -8.88
C PRO A 412 -2.69 -4.73 -9.03
N ASP A 413 -2.00 -4.91 -7.92
CA ASP A 413 -0.79 -5.76 -7.82
C ASP A 413 0.40 -5.42 -8.74
N TRP A 414 0.49 -4.17 -9.27
CA TRP A 414 1.62 -3.79 -10.13
C TRP A 414 2.96 -3.79 -9.38
N SER A 415 2.95 -3.67 -8.07
CA SER A 415 4.13 -3.84 -7.21
C SER A 415 4.75 -5.23 -7.31
N LYS A 416 3.94 -6.25 -7.63
CA LYS A 416 4.37 -7.66 -7.77
C LYS A 416 4.95 -7.97 -9.16
N PHE A 417 4.92 -7.03 -10.09
CA PHE A 417 5.45 -7.25 -11.45
C PHE A 417 6.95 -6.95 -11.52
N ASP A 418 7.76 -7.99 -11.53
CA ASP A 418 9.19 -7.88 -11.82
C ASP A 418 9.41 -7.16 -13.15
N LYS A 419 10.41 -6.27 -13.21
CA LYS A 419 10.91 -5.62 -14.42
C LYS A 419 9.96 -4.58 -15.07
N LEU A 420 9.07 -3.96 -14.33
CA LEU A 420 8.51 -2.69 -14.79
C LEU A 420 9.63 -1.63 -14.82
N PHE A 421 9.61 -0.77 -15.86
CA PHE A 421 10.63 0.29 -15.99
C PHE A 421 10.44 1.36 -14.92
N ASN A 422 11.26 1.35 -13.88
CA ASN A 422 11.20 2.29 -12.76
C ASN A 422 11.26 3.76 -13.21
N GLU A 423 12.07 4.07 -14.22
CA GLU A 423 12.15 5.44 -14.79
C GLU A 423 10.80 5.92 -15.33
N ASN A 424 10.02 5.06 -15.98
CA ASN A 424 8.71 5.39 -16.49
C ASN A 424 7.69 5.57 -15.34
N LEU A 425 7.75 4.72 -14.32
CA LEU A 425 6.91 4.85 -13.12
C LEU A 425 7.16 6.19 -12.42
N MET A 426 8.43 6.54 -12.21
CA MET A 426 8.82 7.80 -11.58
C MET A 426 8.42 9.02 -12.42
N LYS A 427 8.65 8.98 -13.75
CA LYS A 427 8.30 10.08 -14.65
C LYS A 427 6.80 10.37 -14.67
N LEU A 428 5.96 9.33 -14.53
CA LEU A 428 4.52 9.45 -14.49
C LEU A 428 3.97 9.72 -13.07
N ASN A 429 4.84 9.89 -12.06
CA ASN A 429 4.45 9.97 -10.66
C ASN A 429 3.42 8.87 -10.33
N THR A 430 3.77 7.63 -10.69
CA THR A 430 2.86 6.49 -10.59
C THR A 430 2.56 6.19 -9.13
N VAL A 431 1.27 6.09 -8.80
CA VAL A 431 0.78 5.60 -7.52
C VAL A 431 0.31 4.16 -7.73
N ILE A 432 0.83 3.24 -6.94
CA ILE A 432 0.48 1.82 -7.00
C ILE A 432 -0.28 1.49 -5.72
N PHE A 433 -1.44 0.86 -5.86
CA PHE A 433 -2.12 0.28 -4.72
C PHE A 433 -1.46 -1.07 -4.40
N ASP A 434 -0.97 -1.20 -3.18
CA ASP A 434 -0.36 -2.42 -2.67
C ASP A 434 -1.03 -2.81 -1.34
N ASP A 435 -1.67 -3.97 -1.30
CA ASP A 435 -2.35 -4.50 -0.12
C ASP A 435 -1.40 -5.26 0.83
N GLU A 436 -0.16 -5.47 0.41
CA GLU A 436 0.86 -6.24 1.12
C GLU A 436 2.20 -5.49 1.19
N TYR A 437 2.16 -4.15 1.29
CA TYR A 437 3.39 -3.35 1.34
C TYR A 437 4.29 -3.75 2.52
N THR A 438 5.55 -4.03 2.22
CA THR A 438 6.58 -4.34 3.21
C THR A 438 7.58 -3.19 3.28
N ASP A 439 7.68 -2.53 4.43
CA ASP A 439 8.66 -1.47 4.68
C ASP A 439 10.02 -2.09 5.04
N TYR A 440 10.85 -2.33 4.03
CA TYR A 440 12.19 -2.92 4.19
C TYR A 440 13.17 -2.05 4.98
N ASP A 441 12.88 -0.76 5.14
CA ASP A 441 13.70 0.16 5.93
C ASP A 441 13.36 0.10 7.42
N SER A 442 12.25 -0.55 7.80
CA SER A 442 11.85 -0.69 9.19
C SER A 442 12.69 -1.71 9.96
N TYR A 443 12.94 -1.44 11.23
CA TYR A 443 13.61 -2.37 12.13
C TYR A 443 12.87 -3.69 12.29
N SER A 444 11.54 -3.65 12.34
CA SER A 444 10.70 -4.85 12.52
C SER A 444 10.86 -5.83 11.37
N VAL A 445 10.89 -5.32 10.13
CA VAL A 445 11.11 -6.14 8.93
C VAL A 445 12.53 -6.67 8.89
N SER A 446 13.53 -5.84 9.19
CA SER A 446 14.93 -6.28 9.26
C SER A 446 15.15 -7.39 10.30
N ASN A 447 14.54 -7.26 11.48
CA ASN A 447 14.58 -8.27 12.53
C ASN A 447 13.87 -9.57 12.12
N PHE A 448 12.72 -9.47 11.44
CA PHE A 448 12.05 -10.63 10.87
C PHE A 448 12.92 -11.36 9.87
N ILE A 449 13.55 -10.64 8.92
CA ILE A 449 14.46 -11.22 7.92
C ILE A 449 15.61 -11.97 8.59
N CYS A 450 16.24 -11.37 9.61
CA CYS A 450 17.30 -12.04 10.36
C CYS A 450 16.80 -13.34 11.00
N LYS A 451 15.70 -13.31 11.72
CA LYS A 451 15.12 -14.51 12.35
C LYS A 451 14.75 -15.59 11.33
N PHE A 452 14.23 -15.17 10.17
CA PHE A 452 13.86 -16.08 9.09
C PHE A 452 15.08 -16.78 8.51
N ARG A 453 16.14 -16.03 8.20
CA ARG A 453 17.42 -16.55 7.72
C ARG A 453 18.08 -17.50 8.71
N ASP A 454 18.09 -17.12 9.99
CA ASP A 454 18.69 -17.94 11.05
C ASP A 454 17.97 -19.29 11.21
N LYS A 455 16.63 -19.30 11.07
CA LYS A 455 15.83 -20.51 11.27
C LYS A 455 15.75 -21.40 10.03
N TYR A 456 15.59 -20.80 8.84
CA TYR A 456 15.27 -21.54 7.62
C TYR A 456 16.38 -21.54 6.57
N VAL A 457 17.47 -20.79 6.80
CA VAL A 457 18.66 -20.72 5.92
C VAL A 457 18.27 -20.29 4.47
N THR A 458 17.26 -19.45 4.33
CA THR A 458 16.78 -18.92 3.05
C THR A 458 16.20 -17.51 3.21
N GLU A 459 15.93 -16.83 2.09
CA GLU A 459 15.28 -15.52 2.09
C GLU A 459 13.76 -15.65 2.20
N PRO A 460 13.11 -14.80 3.03
CA PRO A 460 11.65 -14.76 3.08
C PRO A 460 11.09 -14.23 1.75
N LYS A 461 10.07 -14.90 1.22
CA LYS A 461 9.24 -14.38 0.13
C LYS A 461 8.09 -13.55 0.70
N ASP A 462 7.39 -12.78 -0.14
CA ASP A 462 6.28 -11.90 0.27
C ASP A 462 5.26 -12.60 1.15
N VAL A 463 4.89 -13.83 0.81
CA VAL A 463 3.95 -14.64 1.61
C VAL A 463 4.47 -14.98 3.02
N ALA A 464 5.80 -14.90 3.29
CA ALA A 464 6.34 -15.11 4.63
C ALA A 464 5.98 -13.95 5.57
N TYR A 465 6.06 -12.71 5.06
CA TYR A 465 5.64 -11.52 5.82
C TYR A 465 4.14 -11.58 6.10
N HIS A 466 3.36 -12.01 5.13
CA HIS A 466 1.91 -12.19 5.30
C HIS A 466 1.60 -13.21 6.41
N GLY A 467 2.25 -14.38 6.38
CA GLY A 467 2.11 -15.40 7.43
C GLY A 467 2.52 -14.88 8.80
N PHE A 468 3.65 -14.16 8.89
CA PHE A 468 4.10 -13.55 10.13
C PHE A 468 3.10 -12.51 10.66
N ASN A 469 2.62 -11.60 9.81
CA ASN A 469 1.71 -10.55 10.21
C ASN A 469 0.38 -11.11 10.73
N ILE A 470 -0.18 -12.12 10.06
CA ILE A 470 -1.41 -12.80 10.50
C ILE A 470 -1.17 -13.51 11.83
N GLY A 471 -0.12 -14.31 11.93
CA GLY A 471 0.24 -14.98 13.17
C GLY A 471 0.43 -14.00 14.33
N TRP A 472 1.24 -12.96 14.09
CA TRP A 472 1.50 -11.93 15.11
C TRP A 472 0.22 -11.23 15.56
N TYR A 473 -0.61 -10.78 14.63
CA TYR A 473 -1.83 -10.03 14.95
C TYR A 473 -2.83 -10.88 15.74
N PHE A 474 -3.20 -12.05 15.21
CA PHE A 474 -4.26 -12.85 15.81
C PHE A 474 -3.84 -13.54 17.10
N LEU A 475 -2.60 -14.04 17.20
CA LEU A 475 -2.09 -14.59 18.45
C LEU A 475 -1.96 -13.51 19.53
N ASN A 476 -1.53 -12.29 19.15
CA ASN A 476 -1.49 -11.19 20.09
C ASN A 476 -2.91 -10.74 20.52
N ALA A 477 -3.88 -10.74 19.60
CA ALA A 477 -5.27 -10.41 19.91
C ALA A 477 -5.92 -11.42 20.84
N LEU A 478 -5.58 -12.71 20.74
CA LEU A 478 -6.07 -13.74 21.68
C LEU A 478 -5.54 -13.52 23.11
N MET A 479 -4.39 -12.89 23.26
CA MET A 479 -3.78 -12.62 24.58
C MET A 479 -4.33 -11.34 25.24
N ASN A 480 -4.95 -10.44 24.48
CA ASN A 480 -5.46 -9.15 24.93
C ASN A 480 -6.98 -9.11 24.91
#